data_55ac4e7de5363c35f47f6e22a0b24d68
#
_entry.id   55ac4e7de5363c35f47f6e22a0b24d68
#
_cell.length_a   1.000
_cell.length_b   1.000
_cell.length_c   1.000
_cell.angle_alpha   90.00
_cell.angle_beta   90.00
_cell.angle_gamma   90.00
#
_symmetry.space_group_name_H-M   'P 1'
#
loop_
_entity.id
_entity.type
_entity.pdbx_description
1 polymer ?
#
loop_
_entity_poly.entity_id
_entity_poly.type
_entity_poly.pdbx_seq_one_letter_code
_entity_poly.pdbx_strand_id
1 'polypeptide(L)'
;MMNKNGFSRCGENYINRLRKEGRYSTAHVYKNALYSFSKFCGTLNMSFRQVTKERLRRYGQYLYECGLKPNTISTYMRMLRSIYNRGVEAGSAPYVSRLFHDVYTGVDVRQKKALPAGELHRLLYEDPKSERLRRTQTIAALMFQFCGMS
;
A
#
# COMPACT_ATOMS: atom_id res chain seq x y z
N MET A 1 -30.90 4.39 6.92
CA MET A 1 -30.42 3.26 7.75
C MET A 1 -28.95 2.99 7.45
N MET A 2 -28.07 3.17 8.43
CA MET A 2 -26.65 2.80 8.27
C MET A 2 -26.56 1.29 8.22
N ASN A 3 -26.07 0.76 7.10
CA ASN A 3 -25.90 -0.68 6.91
C ASN A 3 -24.81 -1.20 7.86
N LYS A 4 -25.22 -1.84 8.96
CA LYS A 4 -24.32 -2.31 10.04
C LYS A 4 -23.18 -3.22 9.53
N ASN A 5 -23.34 -3.84 8.35
CA ASN A 5 -22.41 -4.81 7.74
C ASN A 5 -21.92 -4.38 6.34
N GLY A 6 -21.76 -3.07 6.08
CA GLY A 6 -21.29 -2.58 4.78
C GLY A 6 -19.76 -2.65 4.61
N PHE A 7 -19.31 -2.56 3.37
CA PHE A 7 -17.88 -2.53 3.01
C PHE A 7 -17.12 -1.39 3.71
N SER A 8 -17.68 -0.17 3.69
CA SER A 8 -17.05 0.99 4.37
C SER A 8 -16.91 0.72 5.86
N ARG A 9 -17.95 0.19 6.51
CA ARG A 9 -17.92 -0.11 7.96
C ARG A 9 -16.91 -1.19 8.32
N CYS A 10 -16.80 -2.23 7.49
CA CYS A 10 -15.78 -3.27 7.66
C CYS A 10 -14.36 -2.65 7.60
N GLY A 11 -14.11 -1.77 6.64
CA GLY A 11 -12.85 -1.04 6.51
C GLY A 11 -12.55 -0.15 7.70
N GLU A 12 -13.51 0.65 8.16
CA GLU A 12 -13.38 1.52 9.33
C GLU A 12 -13.07 0.73 10.61
N ASN A 13 -13.79 -0.36 10.85
CA ASN A 13 -13.55 -1.24 11.98
C ASN A 13 -12.13 -1.80 11.98
N TYR A 14 -11.65 -2.21 10.80
CA TYR A 14 -10.28 -2.70 10.66
C TYR A 14 -9.24 -1.60 10.88
N ILE A 15 -9.44 -0.40 10.33
CA ILE A 15 -8.58 0.76 10.56
C ILE A 15 -8.49 1.09 12.06
N ASN A 16 -9.63 1.08 12.77
CA ASN A 16 -9.66 1.34 14.20
C ASN A 16 -8.94 0.26 15.01
N ARG A 17 -9.04 -1.01 14.59
CA ARG A 17 -8.28 -2.11 15.19
C ARG A 17 -6.77 -1.90 15.02
N LEU A 18 -6.32 -1.59 13.81
CA LEU A 18 -4.90 -1.32 13.53
C LEU A 18 -4.35 -0.17 14.39
N ARG A 19 -5.16 0.88 14.62
CA ARG A 19 -4.76 1.99 15.50
C ARG A 19 -4.63 1.56 16.96
N LYS A 20 -5.53 0.72 17.46
CA LYS A 20 -5.45 0.16 18.81
C LYS A 20 -4.22 -0.74 18.99
N GLU A 21 -3.79 -1.42 17.92
CA GLU A 21 -2.59 -2.24 17.87
C GLU A 21 -1.30 -1.40 17.68
N GLY A 22 -1.38 -0.06 17.64
CA GLY A 22 -0.23 0.84 17.41
C GLY A 22 0.28 0.88 15.96
N ARG A 23 -0.40 0.25 15.01
CA ARG A 23 -0.01 0.15 13.59
C ARG A 23 -0.51 1.34 12.78
N TYR A 24 -0.13 2.54 13.20
CA TYR A 24 -0.65 3.80 12.65
C TYR A 24 -0.36 4.00 11.17
N SER A 25 0.86 3.68 10.71
CA SER A 25 1.23 3.81 9.30
C SER A 25 0.37 2.91 8.39
N THR A 26 0.15 1.66 8.81
CA THR A 26 -0.72 0.72 8.09
C THR A 26 -2.17 1.23 8.09
N ALA A 27 -2.69 1.67 9.23
CA ALA A 27 -4.03 2.23 9.36
C ALA A 27 -4.23 3.44 8.43
N HIS A 28 -3.21 4.30 8.29
CA HIS A 28 -3.24 5.46 7.41
C HIS A 28 -3.39 5.06 5.93
N VAL A 29 -2.65 4.06 5.47
CA VAL A 29 -2.76 3.55 4.09
C VAL A 29 -4.14 2.99 3.80
N TYR A 30 -4.71 2.18 4.72
CA TYR A 30 -6.07 1.66 4.59
C TYR A 30 -7.11 2.78 4.55
N LYS A 31 -6.98 3.79 5.42
CA LYS A 31 -7.86 4.95 5.43
C LYS A 31 -7.84 5.69 4.10
N ASN A 32 -6.66 5.95 3.56
CA ASN A 32 -6.51 6.67 2.28
C ASN A 32 -7.12 5.89 1.12
N ALA A 33 -6.88 4.57 1.04
CA ALA A 33 -7.46 3.72 0.01
C ALA A 33 -9.00 3.69 0.09
N LEU A 34 -9.55 3.50 1.30
CA LEU A 34 -11.00 3.47 1.51
C LEU A 34 -11.65 4.81 1.18
N TYR A 35 -11.08 5.92 1.66
CA TYR A 35 -11.59 7.26 1.40
C TYR A 35 -11.55 7.61 -0.08
N SER A 36 -10.43 7.34 -0.77
CA SER A 36 -10.29 7.59 -2.20
C SER A 36 -11.31 6.81 -3.02
N PHE A 37 -11.55 5.54 -2.68
CA PHE A 37 -12.55 4.72 -3.36
C PHE A 37 -13.97 5.20 -3.07
N SER A 38 -14.28 5.56 -1.84
CA SER A 38 -15.58 6.12 -1.44
C SER A 38 -15.88 7.44 -2.16
N LYS A 39 -14.86 8.32 -2.30
CA LYS A 39 -14.96 9.57 -3.05
C LYS A 39 -15.26 9.31 -4.52
N PHE A 40 -14.56 8.38 -5.16
CA PHE A 40 -14.82 7.97 -6.55
C PHE A 40 -16.24 7.43 -6.74
N CYS A 41 -16.75 6.67 -5.77
CA CYS A 41 -18.09 6.10 -5.81
C CYS A 41 -19.21 7.09 -5.43
N GLY A 42 -18.87 8.29 -4.95
CA GLY A 42 -19.83 9.29 -4.49
C GLY A 42 -20.59 8.91 -3.23
N THR A 43 -20.12 7.94 -2.45
CA THR A 43 -20.78 7.49 -1.23
C THR A 43 -19.80 7.07 -0.16
N LEU A 44 -20.02 7.49 1.08
CA LEU A 44 -19.24 7.08 2.25
C LEU A 44 -19.74 5.76 2.86
N ASN A 45 -20.99 5.37 2.59
CA ASN A 45 -21.64 4.18 3.15
C ASN A 45 -21.81 3.08 2.09
N MET A 46 -20.69 2.54 1.61
CA MET A 46 -20.68 1.55 0.56
C MET A 46 -21.02 0.16 1.10
N SER A 47 -21.91 -0.56 0.40
CA SER A 47 -22.17 -1.98 0.65
C SER A 47 -21.19 -2.87 -0.14
N PHE A 48 -21.02 -4.13 0.28
CA PHE A 48 -20.21 -5.10 -0.46
C PHE A 48 -20.73 -5.37 -1.88
N ARG A 49 -22.05 -5.30 -2.11
CA ARG A 49 -22.66 -5.48 -3.44
C ARG A 49 -22.26 -4.39 -4.44
N GLN A 50 -21.88 -3.23 -3.94
CA GLN A 50 -21.42 -2.12 -4.78
C GLN A 50 -19.95 -2.26 -5.22
N VAL A 51 -19.18 -3.18 -4.59
CA VAL A 51 -17.82 -3.47 -4.99
C VAL A 51 -17.85 -4.53 -6.09
N THR A 52 -17.86 -4.09 -7.35
CA THR A 52 -17.93 -4.95 -8.54
C THR A 52 -16.64 -4.88 -9.34
N LYS A 53 -16.36 -5.92 -10.16
CA LYS A 53 -15.21 -5.94 -11.08
C LYS A 53 -15.15 -4.68 -11.94
N GLU A 54 -16.27 -4.32 -12.54
CA GLU A 54 -16.35 -3.15 -13.42
C GLU A 54 -16.03 -1.85 -12.65
N ARG A 55 -16.56 -1.69 -11.44
CA ARG A 55 -16.29 -0.49 -10.63
C ARG A 55 -14.83 -0.41 -10.20
N LEU A 56 -14.21 -1.54 -9.85
CA LEU A 56 -12.79 -1.60 -9.51
C LEU A 56 -11.91 -1.27 -10.72
N ARG A 57 -12.25 -1.79 -11.91
CA ARG A 57 -11.56 -1.48 -13.16
C ARG A 57 -11.62 0.02 -13.46
N ARG A 58 -12.82 0.62 -13.42
CA ARG A 58 -13.02 2.05 -13.64
C ARG A 58 -12.29 2.91 -12.59
N TYR A 59 -12.26 2.47 -11.35
CA TYR A 59 -11.51 3.15 -10.31
C TYR A 59 -10.00 3.09 -10.57
N GLY A 60 -9.46 1.96 -11.02
CA GLY A 60 -8.07 1.84 -11.42
C GLY A 60 -7.69 2.81 -12.53
N GLN A 61 -8.55 2.91 -13.57
CA GLN A 61 -8.38 3.85 -14.66
C GLN A 61 -8.43 5.31 -14.17
N TYR A 62 -9.40 5.64 -13.33
CA TYR A 62 -9.50 6.97 -12.70
C TYR A 62 -8.23 7.35 -11.93
N LEU A 63 -7.67 6.45 -11.13
CA LEU A 63 -6.44 6.72 -10.40
C LEU A 63 -5.25 6.96 -11.33
N TYR A 64 -5.18 6.20 -12.44
CA TYR A 64 -4.14 6.40 -13.46
C TYR A 64 -4.28 7.76 -14.14
N GLU A 65 -5.49 8.17 -14.52
CA GLU A 65 -5.81 9.49 -15.11
C GLU A 65 -5.50 10.64 -14.14
N CYS A 66 -5.66 10.42 -12.82
CA CYS A 66 -5.23 11.35 -11.79
C CYS A 66 -3.70 11.41 -11.61
N GLY A 67 -2.91 10.69 -12.41
CA GLY A 67 -1.45 10.72 -12.38
C GLY A 67 -0.81 9.93 -11.23
N LEU A 68 -1.55 9.02 -10.58
CA LEU A 68 -0.99 8.20 -9.52
C LEU A 68 -0.01 7.17 -10.07
N LYS A 69 1.09 6.95 -9.33
CA LYS A 69 2.09 5.94 -9.69
C LYS A 69 1.50 4.52 -9.62
N PRO A 70 1.93 3.59 -10.49
CA PRO A 70 1.43 2.21 -10.50
C PRO A 70 1.48 1.52 -9.13
N ASN A 71 2.56 1.71 -8.36
CA ASN A 71 2.69 1.14 -7.02
C ASN A 71 1.66 1.71 -6.01
N THR A 72 1.24 2.97 -6.17
CA THR A 72 0.18 3.56 -5.33
C THR A 72 -1.18 2.95 -5.69
N ILE A 73 -1.46 2.81 -6.99
CA ILE A 73 -2.69 2.17 -7.49
C ILE A 73 -2.76 0.73 -6.98
N SER A 74 -1.68 -0.04 -7.14
CA SER A 74 -1.58 -1.41 -6.62
C SER A 74 -1.82 -1.48 -5.12
N THR A 75 -1.21 -0.57 -4.35
CA THR A 75 -1.39 -0.51 -2.90
C THR A 75 -2.85 -0.29 -2.55
N TYR A 76 -3.53 0.67 -3.19
CA TYR A 76 -4.96 0.92 -2.95
C TYR A 76 -5.82 -0.30 -3.28
N MET A 77 -5.59 -0.94 -4.43
CA MET A 77 -6.34 -2.14 -4.82
C MET A 77 -6.13 -3.30 -3.84
N ARG A 78 -4.90 -3.49 -3.35
CA ARG A 78 -4.58 -4.52 -2.35
C ARG A 78 -5.25 -4.24 -1.00
N MET A 79 -5.33 -2.97 -0.57
CA MET A 79 -6.04 -2.60 0.66
C MET A 79 -7.54 -2.85 0.54
N LEU A 80 -8.17 -2.46 -0.59
CA LEU A 80 -9.58 -2.73 -0.85
C LEU A 80 -9.88 -4.23 -0.91
N ARG A 81 -9.01 -5.03 -1.55
CA ARG A 81 -9.11 -6.49 -1.56
C ARG A 81 -9.06 -7.07 -0.16
N SER A 82 -8.14 -6.59 0.68
CA SER A 82 -8.03 -7.04 2.06
C SER A 82 -9.30 -6.73 2.88
N ILE A 83 -9.89 -5.56 2.71
CA ILE A 83 -11.17 -5.19 3.36
C ILE A 83 -12.30 -6.13 2.87
N TYR A 84 -12.37 -6.39 1.56
CA TYR A 84 -13.39 -7.26 0.99
C TYR A 84 -13.28 -8.70 1.55
N ASN A 85 -12.08 -9.26 1.54
CA ASN A 85 -11.82 -10.61 2.03
C ASN A 85 -12.20 -10.77 3.52
N ARG A 86 -11.92 -9.74 4.34
CA ARG A 86 -12.37 -9.71 5.75
C ARG A 86 -13.89 -9.74 5.87
N GLY A 87 -14.61 -9.08 4.97
CA GLY A 87 -16.05 -9.17 4.90
C GLY A 87 -16.55 -10.56 4.54
N VAL A 88 -15.85 -11.25 3.62
CA VAL A 88 -16.16 -12.64 3.26
C VAL A 88 -15.89 -13.58 4.44
N GLU A 89 -14.73 -13.47 5.09
CA GLU A 89 -14.36 -14.25 6.27
C GLU A 89 -15.36 -14.08 7.44
N ALA A 90 -15.88 -12.85 7.60
CA ALA A 90 -16.90 -12.54 8.60
C ALA A 90 -18.35 -12.89 8.18
N GLY A 91 -18.55 -13.52 7.02
CA GLY A 91 -19.87 -13.84 6.49
C GLY A 91 -20.73 -12.63 6.10
N SER A 92 -20.15 -11.44 6.04
CA SER A 92 -20.85 -10.18 5.72
C SER A 92 -20.85 -9.84 4.22
N ALA A 93 -20.00 -10.52 3.44
CA ALA A 93 -19.87 -10.34 2.00
C ALA A 93 -19.96 -11.69 1.27
N PRO A 94 -20.55 -11.73 0.06
CA PRO A 94 -20.50 -12.93 -0.77
C PRO A 94 -19.07 -13.13 -1.30
N TYR A 95 -18.63 -14.38 -1.42
CA TYR A 95 -17.42 -14.69 -2.16
C TYR A 95 -17.66 -14.48 -3.66
N VAL A 96 -16.82 -13.64 -4.28
CA VAL A 96 -16.83 -13.40 -5.72
C VAL A 96 -15.50 -13.84 -6.31
N SER A 97 -15.50 -14.91 -7.11
CA SER A 97 -14.30 -15.40 -7.76
C SER A 97 -13.66 -14.33 -8.66
N ARG A 98 -12.36 -14.16 -8.52
CA ARG A 98 -11.55 -13.23 -9.33
C ARG A 98 -12.04 -11.78 -9.32
N LEU A 99 -12.63 -11.29 -8.21
CA LEU A 99 -13.16 -9.92 -8.11
C LEU A 99 -12.09 -8.85 -8.42
N PHE A 100 -10.84 -9.08 -8.02
CA PHE A 100 -9.70 -8.17 -8.21
C PHE A 100 -8.72 -8.66 -9.29
N HIS A 101 -9.15 -9.54 -10.19
CA HIS A 101 -8.25 -10.10 -11.21
C HIS A 101 -7.83 -9.05 -12.25
N ASP A 102 -8.77 -8.21 -12.67
CA ASP A 102 -8.58 -7.28 -13.80
C ASP A 102 -8.07 -5.90 -13.35
N VAL A 103 -7.54 -5.81 -12.13
CA VAL A 103 -6.93 -4.59 -11.60
C VAL A 103 -5.47 -4.80 -11.25
N TYR A 104 -4.67 -3.75 -11.40
CA TYR A 104 -3.24 -3.81 -11.12
C TYR A 104 -2.98 -3.98 -9.62
N THR A 105 -2.49 -5.14 -9.22
CA THR A 105 -2.09 -5.46 -7.84
C THR A 105 -0.61 -5.88 -7.75
N GLY A 106 0.12 -5.74 -8.85
CA GLY A 106 1.55 -6.04 -8.94
C GLY A 106 2.43 -5.02 -8.21
N VAL A 107 3.71 -5.27 -8.22
CA VAL A 107 4.74 -4.32 -7.79
C VAL A 107 5.54 -3.95 -9.03
N ASP A 108 5.54 -2.67 -9.38
CA ASP A 108 6.46 -2.15 -10.40
C ASP A 108 7.86 -2.12 -9.79
N VAL A 109 8.62 -3.16 -10.07
CA VAL A 109 10.02 -3.25 -9.66
C VAL A 109 10.84 -2.40 -10.64
N ARG A 110 10.90 -1.10 -10.36
CA ARG A 110 11.89 -0.26 -11.03
C ARG A 110 13.26 -0.83 -10.71
N GLN A 111 14.14 -0.84 -11.71
CA GLN A 111 15.52 -1.32 -11.58
C GLN A 111 16.10 -0.80 -10.25
N LYS A 112 16.53 -1.73 -9.41
CA LYS A 112 17.33 -1.38 -8.24
C LYS A 112 18.52 -0.61 -8.76
N LYS A 113 18.63 0.67 -8.39
CA LYS A 113 19.81 1.47 -8.71
C LYS A 113 20.95 0.93 -7.83
N ALA A 114 21.67 -0.05 -8.33
CA ALA A 114 22.94 -0.43 -7.73
C ALA A 114 23.91 0.75 -7.92
N LEU A 115 24.63 1.10 -6.86
CA LEU A 115 25.70 2.07 -6.97
C LEU A 115 26.80 1.51 -7.88
N PRO A 116 27.30 2.29 -8.86
CA PRO A 116 28.49 1.90 -9.61
C PRO A 116 29.65 1.62 -8.66
N ALA A 117 30.54 0.69 -9.04
CA ALA A 117 31.64 0.28 -8.17
C ALA A 117 32.51 1.47 -7.69
N GLY A 118 32.74 2.47 -8.59
CA GLY A 118 33.47 3.69 -8.24
C GLY A 118 32.76 4.55 -7.18
N GLU A 119 31.43 4.70 -7.28
CA GLU A 119 30.67 5.45 -6.27
C GLU A 119 30.59 4.70 -4.94
N LEU A 120 30.50 3.38 -4.99
CA LEU A 120 30.56 2.54 -3.79
C LEU A 120 31.92 2.66 -3.10
N HIS A 121 33.03 2.64 -3.88
CA HIS A 121 34.38 2.83 -3.33
C HIS A 121 34.51 4.20 -2.67
N ARG A 122 34.03 5.27 -3.32
CA ARG A 122 34.03 6.61 -2.74
C ARG A 122 33.22 6.67 -1.43
N LEU A 123 32.02 6.08 -1.42
CA LEU A 123 31.20 6.02 -0.23
C LEU A 123 31.90 5.31 0.95
N LEU A 124 32.66 4.25 0.68
CA LEU A 124 33.28 3.41 1.72
C LEU A 124 34.63 3.95 2.20
N TYR A 125 35.42 4.61 1.34
CA TYR A 125 36.83 4.89 1.60
C TYR A 125 37.25 6.37 1.51
N GLU A 126 36.44 7.27 0.93
CA GLU A 126 36.76 8.70 0.96
C GLU A 126 36.49 9.28 2.36
N ASP A 127 37.33 10.26 2.75
CA ASP A 127 37.21 10.92 4.06
C ASP A 127 35.90 11.76 4.14
N PRO A 128 35.03 11.48 5.11
CA PRO A 128 33.75 12.16 5.22
C PRO A 128 33.94 13.59 5.76
N LYS A 129 33.33 14.56 5.08
CA LYS A 129 33.41 16.00 5.42
C LYS A 129 32.70 16.40 6.71
N SER A 130 31.97 15.50 7.36
CA SER A 130 31.25 15.78 8.60
C SER A 130 31.05 14.52 9.44
N GLU A 131 30.89 14.69 10.75
CA GLU A 131 30.62 13.60 11.68
C GLU A 131 29.36 12.80 11.34
N ARG A 132 28.33 13.48 10.82
CA ARG A 132 27.09 12.81 10.36
C ARG A 132 27.37 11.89 9.18
N LEU A 133 28.18 12.33 8.23
CA LEU A 133 28.59 11.51 7.08
C LEU A 133 29.47 10.34 7.51
N ARG A 134 30.36 10.55 8.49
CA ARG A 134 31.21 9.49 9.07
C ARG A 134 30.37 8.34 9.65
N ARG A 135 29.34 8.66 10.43
CA ARG A 135 28.43 7.65 10.98
C ARG A 135 27.69 6.89 9.88
N THR A 136 27.21 7.61 8.87
CA THR A 136 26.52 6.98 7.71
C THR A 136 27.47 6.06 6.95
N GLN A 137 28.71 6.49 6.72
CA GLN A 137 29.76 5.70 6.07
C GLN A 137 30.08 4.43 6.86
N THR A 138 30.23 4.53 8.18
CA THR A 138 30.48 3.37 9.05
C THR A 138 29.35 2.36 8.95
N ILE A 139 28.09 2.80 8.99
CA ILE A 139 26.92 1.93 8.83
C ILE A 139 26.93 1.27 7.44
N ALA A 140 27.18 2.04 6.38
CA ALA A 140 27.25 1.51 5.01
C ALA A 140 28.36 0.46 4.85
N ALA A 141 29.53 0.71 5.44
CA ALA A 141 30.65 -0.23 5.43
C ALA A 141 30.32 -1.53 6.17
N LEU A 142 29.70 -1.44 7.33
CA LEU A 142 29.23 -2.61 8.09
C LEU A 142 28.21 -3.42 7.28
N MET A 143 27.20 -2.74 6.72
CA MET A 143 26.19 -3.41 5.88
C MET A 143 26.80 -4.10 4.66
N PHE A 144 27.82 -3.49 4.04
CA PHE A 144 28.53 -4.07 2.92
C PHE A 144 29.32 -5.31 3.35
N GLN A 145 30.09 -5.23 4.47
CA GLN A 145 30.88 -6.36 5.01
C GLN A 145 29.99 -7.54 5.43
N PHE A 146 28.82 -7.28 5.97
CA PHE A 146 27.84 -8.32 6.35
C PHE A 146 26.91 -8.73 5.20
N CYS A 147 27.28 -8.49 3.93
CA CYS A 147 26.49 -8.86 2.74
C CYS A 147 25.04 -8.34 2.78
N GLY A 148 24.82 -7.17 3.34
CA GLY A 148 23.50 -6.56 3.44
C GLY A 148 22.57 -7.20 4.47
N MET A 149 23.06 -8.01 5.39
CA MET A 149 22.28 -8.46 6.54
C MET A 149 21.98 -7.27 7.46
N SER A 150 20.71 -6.93 7.55
CA SER A 150 20.19 -5.86 8.41
C SER A 150 19.33 -6.45 9.52
#